data_8734a26c88b192f40b19672f506be18d
#
_entry.id   8734a26c88b192f40b19672f506be18d
#
_cell.length_a   1.000
_cell.length_b   1.000
_cell.length_c   1.000
_cell.angle_alpha   90.00
_cell.angle_beta   90.00
_cell.angle_gamma   90.00
#
_symmetry.space_group_name_H-M   'P 1'
#
loop_
_entity.id
_entity.type
_entity.pdbx_description
1 polymer ?
#
loop_
_entity_poly.entity_id
_entity_poly.type
_entity_poly.pdbx_seq_one_letter_code
_entity_poly.pdbx_strand_id
1 'polypeptide(L)'
;MSFSFDTKNELCRLPVQRLCCARAEAYGILLYCNTFHSSEVRVVTENPNFAARLPRLFHRAFGLRFDRQPEPGAEGKLVFQIAERKKLDHITNTLGFDPRQNLVLHINFALLEEECCRSAFLRGVFFAGGSITDPLKRYHLELTTSHGQVSRELEVLLRESGYPPKSVTRNGSFVTYFKQSDQIEDFLTLIGAPVAAMNVMTAKMEKDLRNSVNRRLNCDSANVDKAVGAAQEQLEAIRKLDAAGLLEKQPEKLRQTAALRAANPELTLSELAEEFDPPVTKSCLNHRLRKLMELSKNL
;
A
#
# COMPACT_ATOMS: atom_id res chain seq x y z
N MET A 1 17.73 6.58 3.92
CA MET A 1 17.37 6.73 2.50
C MET A 1 15.88 6.39 2.33
N SER A 2 15.25 6.70 1.19
CA SER A 2 13.83 6.37 1.00
C SER A 2 13.67 4.96 0.42
N PHE A 3 12.56 4.29 0.72
CA PHE A 3 12.26 2.97 0.16
C PHE A 3 12.32 2.95 -1.37
N SER A 4 11.87 4.02 -2.03
CA SER A 4 12.00 4.19 -3.49
C SER A 4 13.46 4.23 -3.96
N PHE A 5 14.34 4.87 -3.20
CA PHE A 5 15.77 4.92 -3.50
C PHE A 5 16.41 3.53 -3.38
N ASP A 6 16.08 2.80 -2.33
CA ASP A 6 16.62 1.45 -2.09
C ASP A 6 16.13 0.45 -3.14
N THR A 7 14.86 0.55 -3.54
CA THR A 7 14.30 -0.23 -4.66
C THR A 7 15.04 0.04 -5.97
N LYS A 8 15.33 1.31 -6.30
CA LYS A 8 16.11 1.64 -7.49
C LYS A 8 17.55 1.11 -7.41
N ASN A 9 18.16 1.12 -6.22
CA ASN A 9 19.49 0.53 -6.01
C ASN A 9 19.49 -0.98 -6.23
N GLU A 10 18.46 -1.69 -5.79
CA GLU A 10 18.29 -3.12 -6.06
C GLU A 10 18.26 -3.39 -7.56
N LEU A 11 17.40 -2.66 -8.29
CA LEU A 11 17.27 -2.79 -9.75
C LEU A 11 18.58 -2.48 -10.50
N CYS A 12 19.41 -1.57 -9.99
CA CYS A 12 20.69 -1.23 -10.59
C CYS A 12 21.71 -2.39 -10.59
N ARG A 13 21.53 -3.40 -9.71
CA ARG A 13 22.37 -4.59 -9.64
C ARG A 13 22.09 -5.59 -10.76
N LEU A 14 20.95 -5.48 -11.42
CA LEU A 14 20.58 -6.37 -12.51
C LEU A 14 21.51 -6.17 -13.72
N PRO A 15 22.02 -7.26 -14.33
CA PRO A 15 22.92 -7.15 -15.45
C PRO A 15 22.19 -6.68 -16.72
N VAL A 16 22.89 -5.89 -17.55
CA VAL A 16 22.42 -5.45 -18.88
C VAL A 16 23.01 -6.38 -19.94
N GLN A 17 22.46 -7.60 -20.07
CA GLN A 17 23.05 -8.63 -20.92
C GLN A 17 22.48 -8.66 -22.34
N ARG A 18 21.15 -8.81 -22.46
CA ARG A 18 20.47 -8.95 -23.76
C ARG A 18 20.26 -7.59 -24.41
N LEU A 19 20.56 -7.50 -25.71
CA LEU A 19 20.39 -6.26 -26.49
C LEU A 19 18.92 -5.82 -26.53
N CYS A 20 17.98 -6.75 -26.72
CA CYS A 20 16.54 -6.46 -26.71
C CYS A 20 16.08 -5.84 -25.37
N CYS A 21 16.48 -6.43 -24.24
CA CYS A 21 16.17 -5.90 -22.91
C CYS A 21 16.84 -4.54 -22.65
N ALA A 22 18.08 -4.35 -23.11
CA ALA A 22 18.77 -3.06 -23.00
C ALA A 22 18.02 -1.95 -23.76
N ARG A 23 17.57 -2.24 -24.99
CA ARG A 23 16.76 -1.31 -25.79
C ARG A 23 15.42 -1.02 -25.12
N ALA A 24 14.73 -2.05 -24.64
CA ALA A 24 13.45 -1.88 -23.95
C ALA A 24 13.58 -1.06 -22.64
N GLU A 25 14.62 -1.32 -21.82
CA GLU A 25 14.86 -0.54 -20.60
C GLU A 25 15.21 0.91 -20.90
N ALA A 26 16.10 1.16 -21.87
CA ALA A 26 16.45 2.51 -22.32
C ALA A 26 15.23 3.23 -22.89
N TYR A 27 14.36 2.52 -23.61
CA TYR A 27 13.12 3.07 -24.15
C TYR A 27 12.16 3.52 -23.05
N GLY A 28 11.95 2.70 -22.02
CA GLY A 28 11.14 3.09 -20.85
C GLY A 28 11.70 4.33 -20.14
N ILE A 29 13.03 4.43 -20.01
CA ILE A 29 13.68 5.63 -19.46
C ILE A 29 13.39 6.85 -20.33
N LEU A 30 13.54 6.74 -21.64
CA LEU A 30 13.34 7.86 -22.58
C LEU A 30 11.91 8.41 -22.54
N LEU A 31 10.89 7.54 -22.49
CA LEU A 31 9.50 7.96 -22.45
C LEU A 31 9.08 8.61 -21.11
N TYR A 32 9.85 8.39 -20.05
CA TYR A 32 9.57 8.89 -18.70
C TYR A 32 10.62 9.85 -18.16
N CYS A 33 11.67 10.17 -18.93
CA CYS A 33 12.70 11.12 -18.53
C CYS A 33 12.22 12.58 -18.59
N ASN A 34 13.08 13.49 -18.15
CA ASN A 34 12.77 14.91 -18.08
C ASN A 34 12.48 15.53 -19.45
N THR A 35 13.23 15.10 -20.48
CA THR A 35 13.06 15.60 -21.84
C THR A 35 13.40 14.49 -22.84
N PHE A 36 12.50 14.23 -23.77
CA PHE A 36 12.71 13.40 -24.92
C PHE A 36 12.03 14.04 -26.14
N HIS A 37 12.83 14.71 -26.95
CA HIS A 37 12.36 15.34 -28.18
C HIS A 37 13.35 15.10 -29.34
N SER A 38 13.01 15.56 -30.55
CA SER A 38 13.88 15.51 -31.72
C SER A 38 15.18 16.34 -31.60
N SER A 39 15.26 17.24 -30.61
CA SER A 39 16.40 18.15 -30.39
C SER A 39 17.22 17.79 -29.15
N GLU A 40 16.68 17.05 -28.21
CA GLU A 40 17.34 16.75 -26.94
C GLU A 40 16.76 15.53 -26.24
N VAL A 41 17.65 14.72 -25.66
CA VAL A 41 17.36 13.76 -24.59
C VAL A 41 18.02 14.28 -23.32
N ARG A 42 17.25 14.38 -22.22
CA ARG A 42 17.74 14.81 -20.92
C ARG A 42 17.19 13.94 -19.82
N VAL A 43 18.08 13.24 -19.11
CA VAL A 43 17.79 12.41 -17.94
C VAL A 43 18.43 13.04 -16.72
N VAL A 44 17.62 13.29 -15.68
CA VAL A 44 18.11 13.84 -14.40
C VAL A 44 17.81 12.85 -13.30
N THR A 45 18.80 12.54 -12.48
CA THR A 45 18.65 11.65 -11.32
C THR A 45 19.49 12.13 -10.14
N GLU A 46 19.03 11.81 -8.93
CA GLU A 46 19.80 11.99 -7.69
C GLU A 46 20.33 10.64 -7.16
N ASN A 47 20.02 9.53 -7.86
CA ASN A 47 20.49 8.21 -7.48
C ASN A 47 21.83 7.88 -8.19
N PRO A 48 22.95 7.77 -7.45
CA PRO A 48 24.27 7.54 -8.03
C PRO A 48 24.40 6.18 -8.71
N ASN A 49 23.70 5.14 -8.24
CA ASN A 49 23.73 3.82 -8.84
C ASN A 49 22.99 3.81 -10.18
N PHE A 50 21.86 4.51 -10.27
CA PHE A 50 21.15 4.69 -11.53
C PHE A 50 21.99 5.55 -12.51
N ALA A 51 22.63 6.60 -12.02
CA ALA A 51 23.56 7.40 -12.83
C ALA A 51 24.72 6.55 -13.40
N ALA A 52 25.31 5.66 -12.59
CA ALA A 52 26.35 4.75 -13.06
C ALA A 52 25.86 3.69 -14.05
N ARG A 53 24.56 3.34 -14.02
CA ARG A 53 23.93 2.41 -14.96
C ARG A 53 23.68 3.04 -16.33
N LEU A 54 23.27 4.31 -16.39
CA LEU A 54 22.85 4.99 -17.63
C LEU A 54 23.87 4.91 -18.77
N PRO A 55 25.17 5.23 -18.61
CA PRO A 55 26.14 5.15 -19.70
C PRO A 55 26.31 3.73 -20.25
N ARG A 56 26.33 2.73 -19.36
CA ARG A 56 26.44 1.31 -19.76
C ARG A 56 25.21 0.83 -20.52
N LEU A 57 24.03 1.24 -20.05
CA LEU A 57 22.74 0.90 -20.67
C LEU A 57 22.63 1.51 -22.07
N PHE A 58 22.90 2.82 -22.22
CA PHE A 58 22.80 3.52 -23.51
C PHE A 58 23.85 3.04 -24.50
N HIS A 59 25.08 2.74 -24.04
CA HIS A 59 26.08 2.12 -24.87
C HIS A 59 25.65 0.71 -25.36
N ARG A 60 25.06 -0.11 -24.48
CA ARG A 60 24.57 -1.44 -24.87
C ARG A 60 23.36 -1.37 -25.81
N ALA A 61 22.42 -0.43 -25.57
CA ALA A 61 21.18 -0.30 -26.33
C ALA A 61 21.41 0.27 -27.74
N PHE A 62 22.25 1.30 -27.83
CA PHE A 62 22.41 2.13 -29.03
C PHE A 62 23.85 2.27 -29.53
N GLY A 63 24.87 1.76 -28.80
CA GLY A 63 26.29 2.00 -29.13
C GLY A 63 26.74 3.44 -28.88
N LEU A 64 25.96 4.24 -28.15
CA LEU A 64 26.18 5.67 -28.00
C LEU A 64 26.70 6.05 -26.61
N ARG A 65 27.38 7.20 -26.53
CA ARG A 65 27.75 7.89 -25.29
C ARG A 65 26.97 9.19 -25.18
N PHE A 66 26.68 9.60 -23.95
CA PHE A 66 26.08 10.92 -23.67
C PHE A 66 27.06 12.03 -24.12
N ASP A 67 26.50 13.14 -24.59
CA ASP A 67 27.28 14.33 -24.97
C ASP A 67 27.74 15.08 -23.72
N ARG A 68 26.88 15.08 -22.71
CA ARG A 68 27.17 15.60 -21.37
C ARG A 68 26.73 14.58 -20.32
N GLN A 69 27.63 14.29 -19.39
CA GLN A 69 27.38 13.42 -18.24
C GLN A 69 28.09 13.98 -17.01
N PRO A 70 27.64 13.65 -15.79
CA PRO A 70 28.29 14.07 -14.56
C PRO A 70 29.73 13.52 -14.48
N GLU A 71 30.60 14.24 -13.79
CA GLU A 71 31.91 13.73 -13.42
C GLU A 71 31.78 12.58 -12.41
N PRO A 72 32.74 11.63 -12.40
CA PRO A 72 32.79 10.57 -11.41
C PRO A 72 32.83 11.16 -9.97
N GLY A 73 31.91 10.70 -9.12
CA GLY A 73 31.81 11.19 -7.73
C GLY A 73 30.95 12.45 -7.53
N ALA A 74 30.33 12.98 -8.58
CA ALA A 74 29.41 14.11 -8.45
C ALA A 74 28.18 13.70 -7.60
N GLU A 75 27.74 14.60 -6.74
CA GLU A 75 26.57 14.43 -5.86
C GLU A 75 25.40 15.36 -6.26
N GLY A 76 24.22 15.08 -5.75
CA GLY A 76 23.02 15.86 -6.01
C GLY A 76 22.37 15.53 -7.35
N LYS A 77 21.98 16.54 -8.11
CA LYS A 77 21.31 16.39 -9.41
C LYS A 77 22.31 16.05 -10.50
N LEU A 78 22.30 14.79 -10.91
CA LEU A 78 23.15 14.22 -11.96
C LEU A 78 22.42 14.31 -13.30
N VAL A 79 22.96 15.06 -14.25
CA VAL A 79 22.33 15.39 -15.55
C VAL A 79 23.07 14.68 -16.68
N PHE A 80 22.34 13.89 -17.46
CA PHE A 80 22.78 13.21 -18.68
C PHE A 80 22.06 13.83 -19.87
N GLN A 81 22.81 14.19 -20.94
CA GLN A 81 22.25 14.87 -22.10
C GLN A 81 22.81 14.30 -23.40
N ILE A 82 21.94 14.16 -24.40
CA ILE A 82 22.27 13.92 -25.80
C ILE A 82 21.59 15.02 -26.61
N ALA A 83 22.37 15.82 -27.32
CA ALA A 83 21.92 16.91 -28.19
C ALA A 83 22.45 16.76 -29.64
N GLU A 84 23.42 15.88 -29.85
CA GLU A 84 23.94 15.60 -31.17
C GLU A 84 22.87 14.96 -32.05
N ARG A 85 22.52 15.63 -33.17
CA ARG A 85 21.43 15.21 -34.06
C ARG A 85 21.57 13.79 -34.57
N LYS A 86 22.79 13.40 -34.97
CA LYS A 86 23.07 12.03 -35.48
C LYS A 86 22.76 10.96 -34.44
N LYS A 87 23.04 11.23 -33.16
CA LYS A 87 22.71 10.31 -32.04
C LYS A 87 21.22 10.25 -31.79
N LEU A 88 20.52 11.39 -31.82
CA LEU A 88 19.07 11.46 -31.67
C LEU A 88 18.36 10.71 -32.80
N ASP A 89 18.76 10.94 -34.05
CA ASP A 89 18.21 10.22 -35.21
C ASP A 89 18.48 8.72 -35.12
N HIS A 90 19.66 8.31 -34.60
CA HIS A 90 19.99 6.89 -34.40
C HIS A 90 19.10 6.25 -33.31
N ILE A 91 18.87 6.94 -32.20
CA ILE A 91 17.98 6.48 -31.11
C ILE A 91 16.55 6.30 -31.64
N THR A 92 16.00 7.33 -32.28
CA THR A 92 14.62 7.33 -32.80
C THR A 92 14.43 6.25 -33.87
N ASN A 93 15.36 6.10 -34.80
CA ASN A 93 15.32 5.03 -35.83
C ASN A 93 15.41 3.64 -35.19
N THR A 94 16.28 3.44 -34.17
CA THR A 94 16.40 2.15 -33.48
C THR A 94 15.14 1.77 -32.73
N LEU A 95 14.38 2.77 -32.24
CA LEU A 95 13.11 2.56 -31.54
C LEU A 95 11.90 2.52 -32.48
N GLY A 96 12.11 2.64 -33.80
CA GLY A 96 11.05 2.67 -34.78
C GLY A 96 10.16 3.92 -34.70
N PHE A 97 10.73 5.04 -34.22
CA PHE A 97 10.04 6.29 -34.05
C PHE A 97 10.49 7.29 -35.12
N ASP A 98 9.58 7.75 -35.97
CA ASP A 98 9.87 8.82 -36.95
C ASP A 98 9.35 10.16 -36.41
N PRO A 99 10.22 11.06 -35.94
CA PRO A 99 9.79 12.35 -35.38
C PRO A 99 9.15 13.29 -36.44
N ARG A 100 9.23 12.94 -37.74
CA ARG A 100 8.57 13.70 -38.82
C ARG A 100 7.12 13.28 -39.03
N GLN A 101 6.79 12.03 -38.72
CA GLN A 101 5.44 11.46 -38.86
C GLN A 101 4.69 11.43 -37.53
N ASN A 102 5.40 11.26 -36.43
CA ASN A 102 4.82 11.12 -35.10
C ASN A 102 5.03 12.41 -34.29
N LEU A 103 4.02 13.27 -34.28
CA LEU A 103 4.00 14.50 -33.46
C LEU A 103 3.87 14.22 -31.97
N VAL A 104 3.42 13.01 -31.59
CA VAL A 104 3.17 12.60 -30.22
C VAL A 104 3.96 11.34 -29.90
N LEU A 105 4.64 11.32 -28.76
CA LEU A 105 5.31 10.11 -28.26
C LEU A 105 4.29 9.02 -27.94
N HIS A 106 4.60 7.78 -28.34
CA HIS A 106 3.77 6.60 -28.11
C HIS A 106 4.65 5.37 -27.80
N ILE A 107 4.06 4.33 -27.27
CA ILE A 107 4.76 3.06 -26.99
C ILE A 107 4.75 2.19 -28.26
N ASN A 108 5.94 1.87 -28.77
CA ASN A 108 6.07 0.88 -29.84
C ASN A 108 6.02 -0.53 -29.24
N PHE A 109 4.85 -1.16 -29.31
CA PHE A 109 4.60 -2.50 -28.75
C PHE A 109 5.42 -3.60 -29.43
N ALA A 110 5.86 -3.41 -30.70
CA ALA A 110 6.72 -4.37 -31.37
C ALA A 110 8.08 -4.55 -30.69
N LEU A 111 8.54 -3.56 -29.92
CA LEU A 111 9.75 -3.68 -29.09
C LEU A 111 9.50 -4.45 -27.78
N LEU A 112 8.24 -4.75 -27.42
CA LEU A 112 7.79 -5.30 -26.16
C LEU A 112 7.05 -6.65 -26.31
N GLU A 113 7.23 -7.35 -27.42
CA GLU A 113 6.60 -8.65 -27.69
C GLU A 113 7.02 -9.70 -26.67
N GLU A 114 8.31 -9.74 -26.33
CA GLU A 114 8.88 -10.67 -25.38
C GLU A 114 8.65 -10.23 -23.93
N GLU A 115 8.31 -11.16 -23.03
CA GLU A 115 8.13 -10.88 -21.60
C GLU A 115 9.34 -10.21 -20.96
N CYS A 116 10.56 -10.66 -21.32
CA CYS A 116 11.78 -10.06 -20.81
C CYS A 116 11.95 -8.59 -21.24
N CYS A 117 11.41 -8.21 -22.40
CA CYS A 117 11.43 -6.83 -22.89
C CYS A 117 10.38 -5.99 -22.19
N ARG A 118 9.17 -6.53 -21.91
CA ARG A 118 8.13 -5.86 -21.09
C ARG A 118 8.65 -5.55 -19.70
N SER A 119 9.25 -6.55 -19.03
CA SER A 119 9.86 -6.36 -17.70
C SER A 119 10.96 -5.32 -17.69
N ALA A 120 11.84 -5.34 -18.71
CA ALA A 120 12.92 -4.37 -18.86
C ALA A 120 12.38 -2.96 -19.14
N PHE A 121 11.37 -2.83 -19.99
CA PHE A 121 10.69 -1.55 -20.28
C PHE A 121 10.08 -0.95 -19.02
N LEU A 122 9.28 -1.72 -18.28
CA LEU A 122 8.64 -1.29 -17.03
C LEU A 122 9.67 -0.90 -15.97
N ARG A 123 10.82 -1.59 -15.92
CA ARG A 123 11.96 -1.21 -15.08
C ARG A 123 12.51 0.16 -15.48
N GLY A 124 12.68 0.41 -16.79
CA GLY A 124 13.09 1.71 -17.33
C GLY A 124 12.11 2.82 -16.97
N VAL A 125 10.82 2.57 -17.11
CA VAL A 125 9.73 3.48 -16.67
C VAL A 125 9.87 3.79 -15.19
N PHE A 126 10.08 2.77 -14.35
CA PHE A 126 10.23 2.96 -12.90
C PHE A 126 11.51 3.72 -12.54
N PHE A 127 12.62 3.52 -13.24
CA PHE A 127 13.86 4.29 -13.01
C PHE A 127 13.63 5.78 -13.22
N ALA A 128 13.00 6.18 -14.32
CA ALA A 128 12.87 7.58 -14.71
C ALA A 128 11.66 8.28 -14.04
N GLY A 129 10.48 7.66 -14.07
CA GLY A 129 9.24 8.26 -13.61
C GLY A 129 8.60 7.57 -12.40
N GLY A 130 9.20 6.49 -11.89
CA GLY A 130 8.63 5.70 -10.81
C GLY A 130 9.01 6.18 -9.42
N SER A 131 8.04 6.10 -8.51
CA SER A 131 8.26 6.24 -7.07
C SER A 131 7.40 5.26 -6.29
N ILE A 132 7.88 4.88 -5.12
CA ILE A 132 7.15 4.02 -4.19
C ILE A 132 7.30 4.54 -2.76
N THR A 133 6.19 4.60 -2.05
CA THR A 133 6.16 4.99 -0.64
C THR A 133 6.59 3.82 0.25
N ASP A 134 7.19 4.13 1.39
CA ASP A 134 7.51 3.16 2.43
C ASP A 134 6.26 2.32 2.79
N PRO A 135 6.32 0.98 2.63
CA PRO A 135 5.17 0.11 2.86
C PRO A 135 4.68 0.10 4.31
N LEU A 136 5.53 0.46 5.29
CA LEU A 136 5.11 0.64 6.68
C LEU A 136 4.14 1.80 6.85
N LYS A 137 4.27 2.85 6.01
CA LYS A 137 3.37 4.01 6.02
C LYS A 137 2.10 3.73 5.23
N ARG A 138 2.24 3.49 3.91
CA ARG A 138 1.11 3.23 3.01
C ARG A 138 1.56 2.48 1.76
N TYR A 139 0.64 1.73 1.15
CA TYR A 139 0.85 1.11 -0.15
C TYR A 139 0.54 2.12 -1.25
N HIS A 140 1.58 2.58 -1.93
CA HIS A 140 1.45 3.51 -3.04
C HIS A 140 2.69 3.47 -3.93
N LEU A 141 2.52 3.01 -5.15
CA LEU A 141 3.50 3.04 -6.22
C LEU A 141 2.93 3.88 -7.36
N GLU A 142 3.69 4.81 -7.89
CA GLU A 142 3.27 5.67 -8.99
C GLU A 142 4.34 5.75 -10.09
N LEU A 143 3.86 5.88 -11.33
CA LEU A 143 4.63 6.07 -12.55
C LEU A 143 4.14 7.36 -13.20
N THR A 144 4.99 8.38 -13.27
CA THR A 144 4.62 9.73 -13.69
C THR A 144 5.31 10.13 -14.98
N THR A 145 4.55 10.65 -15.94
CA THR A 145 5.04 11.19 -17.21
C THR A 145 4.30 12.46 -17.58
N SER A 146 4.93 13.32 -18.40
CA SER A 146 4.28 14.46 -19.04
C SER A 146 3.51 14.09 -20.33
N HIS A 147 3.63 12.86 -20.81
CA HIS A 147 3.11 12.39 -22.10
C HIS A 147 1.81 11.60 -21.93
N GLY A 148 0.65 12.23 -22.22
CA GLY A 148 -0.67 11.64 -21.98
C GLY A 148 -0.93 10.38 -22.81
N GLN A 149 -0.44 10.31 -24.06
CA GLN A 149 -0.57 9.11 -24.88
C GLN A 149 0.22 7.95 -24.31
N VAL A 150 1.47 8.17 -23.92
CA VAL A 150 2.34 7.17 -23.27
C VAL A 150 1.70 6.62 -22.00
N SER A 151 1.09 7.49 -21.18
CA SER A 151 0.39 7.07 -19.95
C SER A 151 -0.79 6.14 -20.26
N ARG A 152 -1.63 6.48 -21.27
CA ARG A 152 -2.76 5.63 -21.68
C ARG A 152 -2.32 4.26 -22.20
N GLU A 153 -1.28 4.25 -23.03
CA GLU A 153 -0.73 3.02 -23.59
C GLU A 153 -0.03 2.16 -22.51
N LEU A 154 0.63 2.80 -21.52
CA LEU A 154 1.14 2.08 -20.36
C LEU A 154 0.02 1.40 -19.56
N GLU A 155 -1.13 2.07 -19.38
CA GLU A 155 -2.29 1.45 -18.73
C GLU A 155 -2.77 0.19 -19.48
N VAL A 156 -2.80 0.24 -20.80
CA VAL A 156 -3.16 -0.93 -21.63
C VAL A 156 -2.16 -2.05 -21.42
N LEU A 157 -0.84 -1.76 -21.52
CA LEU A 157 0.23 -2.74 -21.30
C LEU A 157 0.12 -3.40 -19.92
N LEU A 158 -0.11 -2.62 -18.87
CA LEU A 158 -0.23 -3.12 -17.51
C LEU A 158 -1.49 -3.98 -17.32
N ARG A 159 -2.62 -3.60 -17.92
CA ARG A 159 -3.88 -4.39 -17.88
C ARG A 159 -3.72 -5.74 -18.59
N GLU A 160 -3.12 -5.74 -19.78
CA GLU A 160 -2.83 -6.97 -20.55
C GLU A 160 -1.85 -7.88 -19.80
N SER A 161 -0.94 -7.30 -19.02
CA SER A 161 -0.01 -8.05 -18.16
C SER A 161 -0.64 -8.54 -16.84
N GLY A 162 -1.93 -8.27 -16.58
CA GLY A 162 -2.63 -8.70 -15.37
C GLY A 162 -2.57 -7.70 -14.19
N TYR A 163 -2.01 -6.51 -14.40
CA TYR A 163 -1.83 -5.47 -13.36
C TYR A 163 -2.68 -4.23 -13.65
N PRO A 164 -4.01 -4.24 -13.42
CA PRO A 164 -4.88 -3.10 -13.73
C PRO A 164 -4.55 -1.91 -12.81
N PRO A 165 -3.94 -0.83 -13.35
CA PRO A 165 -3.60 0.35 -12.57
C PRO A 165 -4.80 1.28 -12.45
N LYS A 166 -4.65 2.31 -11.60
CA LYS A 166 -5.46 3.53 -11.61
C LYS A 166 -4.66 4.68 -12.21
N SER A 167 -5.35 5.68 -12.75
CA SER A 167 -4.72 6.87 -13.31
C SER A 167 -5.35 8.15 -12.79
N VAL A 168 -4.55 9.22 -12.78
CA VAL A 168 -4.98 10.57 -12.43
C VAL A 168 -4.07 11.60 -13.12
N THR A 169 -4.62 12.75 -13.49
CA THR A 169 -3.83 13.89 -13.97
C THR A 169 -3.61 14.86 -12.82
N ARG A 170 -2.36 15.26 -12.57
CA ARG A 170 -1.97 16.24 -11.55
C ARG A 170 -0.97 17.24 -12.12
N ASN A 171 -1.27 18.53 -12.03
CA ASN A 171 -0.36 19.62 -12.44
C ASN A 171 0.26 19.42 -13.83
N GLY A 172 -0.55 18.95 -14.81
CA GLY A 172 -0.07 18.70 -16.15
C GLY A 172 0.71 17.39 -16.34
N SER A 173 0.89 16.59 -15.29
CA SER A 173 1.51 15.26 -15.35
C SER A 173 0.46 14.17 -15.26
N PHE A 174 0.67 13.08 -15.99
CA PHE A 174 -0.15 11.87 -15.98
C PHE A 174 0.48 10.85 -15.05
N VAL A 175 -0.29 10.40 -14.07
CA VAL A 175 0.18 9.48 -13.01
C VAL A 175 -0.61 8.18 -13.09
N THR A 176 0.08 7.11 -13.41
CA THR A 176 -0.41 5.73 -13.34
C THR A 176 0.02 5.12 -12.03
N TYR A 177 -0.89 4.54 -11.22
CA TYR A 177 -0.55 4.15 -9.85
C TYR A 177 -1.26 2.89 -9.34
N PHE A 178 -0.64 2.25 -8.33
CA PHE A 178 -1.18 1.14 -7.55
C PHE A 178 -1.31 1.51 -6.08
N LYS A 179 -2.37 1.01 -5.43
CA LYS A 179 -2.62 1.18 -3.98
C LYS A 179 -2.82 -0.14 -3.24
N GLN A 180 -2.93 -1.25 -3.95
CA GLN A 180 -3.06 -2.57 -3.38
C GLN A 180 -1.67 -3.19 -3.21
N SER A 181 -1.38 -3.74 -2.02
CA SER A 181 -0.10 -4.37 -1.72
C SER A 181 0.23 -5.46 -2.73
N ASP A 182 -0.72 -6.32 -3.04
CA ASP A 182 -0.53 -7.46 -3.94
C ASP A 182 -0.08 -7.02 -5.33
N GLN A 183 -0.74 -5.99 -5.90
CA GLN A 183 -0.35 -5.44 -7.21
C GLN A 183 1.04 -4.80 -7.19
N ILE A 184 1.42 -4.18 -6.06
CA ILE A 184 2.75 -3.58 -5.89
C ILE A 184 3.82 -4.66 -5.77
N GLU A 185 3.56 -5.72 -5.01
CA GLU A 185 4.44 -6.89 -4.84
C GLU A 185 4.72 -7.55 -6.19
N ASP A 186 3.65 -7.82 -6.95
CA ASP A 186 3.72 -8.42 -8.28
C ASP A 186 4.48 -7.54 -9.26
N PHE A 187 4.18 -6.23 -9.29
CA PHE A 187 4.89 -5.27 -10.15
C PHE A 187 6.39 -5.20 -9.82
N LEU A 188 6.74 -5.13 -8.53
CA LEU A 188 8.15 -5.11 -8.09
C LEU A 188 8.88 -6.39 -8.49
N THR A 189 8.23 -7.54 -8.36
CA THR A 189 8.76 -8.83 -8.79
C THR A 189 8.98 -8.86 -10.30
N LEU A 190 7.98 -8.41 -11.07
CA LEU A 190 8.03 -8.33 -12.53
C LEU A 190 9.22 -7.50 -13.03
N ILE A 191 9.47 -6.34 -12.44
CA ILE A 191 10.57 -5.47 -12.85
C ILE A 191 11.95 -5.92 -12.34
N GLY A 192 12.00 -6.92 -11.44
CA GLY A 192 13.21 -7.53 -10.89
C GLY A 192 13.71 -6.94 -9.58
N ALA A 193 12.79 -6.52 -8.69
CA ALA A 193 13.05 -6.05 -7.34
C ALA A 193 12.43 -6.97 -6.26
N PRO A 194 12.85 -8.25 -6.16
CA PRO A 194 12.25 -9.21 -5.23
C PRO A 194 12.46 -8.85 -3.77
N VAL A 195 13.56 -8.18 -3.40
CA VAL A 195 13.80 -7.76 -2.00
C VAL A 195 12.80 -6.66 -1.62
N ALA A 196 12.56 -5.69 -2.50
CA ALA A 196 11.54 -4.67 -2.28
C ALA A 196 10.14 -5.29 -2.21
N ALA A 197 9.81 -6.27 -3.04
CA ALA A 197 8.55 -7.02 -2.97
C ALA A 197 8.39 -7.74 -1.62
N MET A 198 9.40 -8.45 -1.15
CA MET A 198 9.40 -9.10 0.16
C MET A 198 9.19 -8.10 1.31
N ASN A 199 9.78 -6.91 1.24
CA ASN A 199 9.56 -5.88 2.25
C ASN A 199 8.10 -5.40 2.28
N VAL A 200 7.43 -5.31 1.12
CA VAL A 200 5.99 -4.99 1.04
C VAL A 200 5.16 -6.11 1.68
N MET A 201 5.46 -7.39 1.38
CA MET A 201 4.81 -8.56 1.99
C MET A 201 4.96 -8.57 3.51
N THR A 202 6.18 -8.37 4.01
CA THR A 202 6.47 -8.33 5.45
C THR A 202 5.68 -7.22 6.14
N ALA A 203 5.68 -6.01 5.57
CA ALA A 203 4.91 -4.89 6.10
C ALA A 203 3.39 -5.16 6.11
N LYS A 204 2.87 -5.93 5.14
CA LYS A 204 1.47 -6.37 5.11
C LYS A 204 1.17 -7.30 6.27
N MET A 205 1.99 -8.34 6.47
CA MET A 205 1.83 -9.29 7.57
C MET A 205 1.86 -8.60 8.94
N GLU A 206 2.79 -7.68 9.16
CA GLU A 206 2.89 -6.91 10.41
C GLU A 206 1.63 -6.04 10.65
N LYS A 207 1.12 -5.37 9.62
CA LYS A 207 -0.11 -4.57 9.71
C LYS A 207 -1.33 -5.44 10.01
N ASP A 208 -1.46 -6.58 9.36
CA ASP A 208 -2.58 -7.50 9.56
C ASP A 208 -2.58 -8.09 10.98
N LEU A 209 -1.40 -8.47 11.47
CA LEU A 209 -1.23 -8.93 12.85
C LEU A 209 -1.64 -7.83 13.86
N ARG A 210 -1.11 -6.61 13.69
CA ARG A 210 -1.46 -5.46 14.54
C ARG A 210 -2.95 -5.15 14.52
N ASN A 211 -3.56 -5.14 13.33
CA ASN A 211 -4.99 -4.90 13.18
C ASN A 211 -5.82 -6.00 13.85
N SER A 212 -5.41 -7.26 13.76
CA SER A 212 -6.06 -8.39 14.43
C SER A 212 -6.02 -8.25 15.95
N VAL A 213 -4.84 -7.94 16.51
CA VAL A 213 -4.67 -7.69 17.96
C VAL A 213 -5.53 -6.50 18.41
N ASN A 214 -5.48 -5.37 17.68
CA ASN A 214 -6.28 -4.19 18.03
C ASN A 214 -7.78 -4.47 17.98
N ARG A 215 -8.26 -5.23 16.98
CA ARG A 215 -9.68 -5.62 16.91
C ARG A 215 -10.09 -6.47 18.10
N ARG A 216 -9.24 -7.41 18.52
CA ARG A 216 -9.49 -8.26 19.69
C ARG A 216 -9.54 -7.43 20.96
N LEU A 217 -8.56 -6.57 21.19
CA LEU A 217 -8.53 -5.66 22.36
C LEU A 217 -9.75 -4.74 22.41
N ASN A 218 -10.14 -4.15 21.27
CA ASN A 218 -11.32 -3.30 21.19
C ASN A 218 -12.63 -4.07 21.49
N CYS A 219 -12.71 -5.32 21.03
CA CYS A 219 -13.85 -6.19 21.32
C CYS A 219 -13.92 -6.52 22.80
N ASP A 220 -12.78 -6.90 23.40
CA ASP A 220 -12.70 -7.26 24.82
C ASP A 220 -13.03 -6.03 25.70
N SER A 221 -12.48 -4.86 25.40
CA SER A 221 -12.80 -3.61 26.09
C SER A 221 -14.28 -3.26 26.01
N ALA A 222 -14.88 -3.31 24.81
CA ALA A 222 -16.29 -3.02 24.63
C ALA A 222 -17.22 -4.03 25.38
N ASN A 223 -16.79 -5.28 25.52
CA ASN A 223 -17.51 -6.29 26.31
C ASN A 223 -17.42 -6.01 27.81
N VAL A 224 -16.25 -5.59 28.30
CA VAL A 224 -16.07 -5.18 29.71
C VAL A 224 -16.91 -3.94 30.00
N ASP A 225 -16.86 -2.91 29.17
CA ASP A 225 -17.64 -1.68 29.36
C ASP A 225 -19.14 -1.96 29.41
N LYS A 226 -19.66 -2.85 28.54
CA LYS A 226 -21.06 -3.28 28.56
C LYS A 226 -21.42 -4.05 29.86
N ALA A 227 -20.50 -4.91 30.31
CA ALA A 227 -20.71 -5.68 31.53
C ALA A 227 -20.77 -4.76 32.78
N VAL A 228 -19.84 -3.80 32.88
CA VAL A 228 -19.79 -2.80 33.95
C VAL A 228 -21.02 -1.91 33.91
N GLY A 229 -21.42 -1.37 32.75
CA GLY A 229 -22.62 -0.55 32.62
C GLY A 229 -23.88 -1.31 33.04
N ALA A 230 -24.06 -2.55 32.60
CA ALA A 230 -25.19 -3.38 33.00
C ALA A 230 -25.17 -3.68 34.50
N ALA A 231 -24.02 -3.90 35.12
CA ALA A 231 -23.89 -4.11 36.55
C ALA A 231 -24.31 -2.86 37.34
N GLN A 232 -23.88 -1.67 36.88
CA GLN A 232 -24.24 -0.40 37.50
C GLN A 232 -25.77 -0.15 37.43
N GLU A 233 -26.38 -0.37 36.26
CA GLU A 233 -27.84 -0.26 36.12
C GLU A 233 -28.61 -1.24 37.04
N GLN A 234 -28.11 -2.48 37.14
CA GLN A 234 -28.71 -3.49 38.05
C GLN A 234 -28.60 -3.08 39.51
N LEU A 235 -27.44 -2.57 39.95
CA LEU A 235 -27.23 -2.10 41.31
C LEU A 235 -28.09 -0.89 41.63
N GLU A 236 -28.25 0.04 40.72
CA GLU A 236 -29.11 1.20 40.89
C GLU A 236 -30.57 0.77 41.04
N ALA A 237 -31.02 -0.17 40.22
CA ALA A 237 -32.38 -0.74 40.32
C ALA A 237 -32.61 -1.43 41.66
N ILE A 238 -31.65 -2.21 42.15
CA ILE A 238 -31.72 -2.86 43.46
C ILE A 238 -31.80 -1.84 44.60
N ARG A 239 -30.95 -0.80 44.56
CA ARG A 239 -30.97 0.28 45.57
C ARG A 239 -32.30 1.03 45.60
N LYS A 240 -32.91 1.33 44.45
CA LYS A 240 -34.24 1.97 44.39
C LYS A 240 -35.32 1.10 45.01
N LEU A 241 -35.33 -0.20 44.71
CA LEU A 241 -36.30 -1.14 45.29
C LEU A 241 -36.13 -1.30 46.78
N ASP A 242 -34.88 -1.32 47.27
CA ASP A 242 -34.58 -1.42 48.71
C ASP A 242 -35.04 -0.17 49.45
N ALA A 243 -34.68 1.02 48.96
CA ALA A 243 -35.10 2.30 49.54
C ALA A 243 -36.63 2.47 49.60
N ALA A 244 -37.37 1.87 48.65
CA ALA A 244 -38.82 1.87 48.61
C ALA A 244 -39.45 0.77 49.50
N GLY A 245 -38.67 -0.08 50.17
CA GLY A 245 -39.16 -1.21 50.97
C GLY A 245 -39.89 -2.28 50.16
N LEU A 246 -39.64 -2.31 48.81
CA LEU A 246 -40.30 -3.24 47.90
C LEU A 246 -39.47 -4.51 47.66
N LEU A 247 -38.18 -4.49 47.98
CA LEU A 247 -37.30 -5.64 47.78
C LEU A 247 -37.68 -6.80 48.69
N GLU A 248 -38.05 -6.52 49.96
CA GLU A 248 -38.48 -7.55 50.93
C GLU A 248 -39.79 -8.23 50.53
N LYS A 249 -40.63 -7.55 49.74
CA LYS A 249 -41.91 -8.09 49.26
C LYS A 249 -41.76 -9.00 48.03
N GLN A 250 -40.55 -9.09 47.51
CA GLN A 250 -40.28 -9.93 46.33
C GLN A 250 -40.06 -11.41 46.71
N PRO A 251 -40.30 -12.33 45.76
CA PRO A 251 -40.00 -13.75 45.98
C PRO A 251 -38.54 -13.97 46.37
N GLU A 252 -38.28 -15.00 47.21
CA GLU A 252 -36.97 -15.34 47.73
C GLU A 252 -35.88 -15.35 46.67
N LYS A 253 -36.15 -15.96 45.51
CA LYS A 253 -35.20 -16.04 44.38
C LYS A 253 -34.74 -14.67 43.85
N LEU A 254 -35.61 -13.64 43.93
CA LEU A 254 -35.25 -12.28 43.50
C LEU A 254 -34.47 -11.56 44.61
N ARG A 255 -34.81 -11.78 45.88
CA ARG A 255 -34.08 -11.22 47.04
C ARG A 255 -32.64 -11.73 47.07
N GLN A 256 -32.45 -13.05 46.93
CA GLN A 256 -31.11 -13.67 46.83
C GLN A 256 -30.32 -13.12 45.64
N THR A 257 -30.95 -12.96 44.49
CA THR A 257 -30.30 -12.39 43.31
C THR A 257 -29.84 -10.94 43.57
N ALA A 258 -30.64 -10.14 44.22
CA ALA A 258 -30.32 -8.76 44.57
C ALA A 258 -29.15 -8.70 45.58
N ALA A 259 -29.19 -9.54 46.62
CA ALA A 259 -28.17 -9.61 47.66
C ALA A 259 -26.81 -10.04 47.08
N LEU A 260 -26.77 -11.10 46.26
CA LEU A 260 -25.55 -11.57 45.62
C LEU A 260 -24.97 -10.54 44.64
N ARG A 261 -25.81 -9.85 43.85
CA ARG A 261 -25.36 -8.80 42.96
C ARG A 261 -24.79 -7.58 43.68
N ALA A 262 -25.41 -7.21 44.79
CA ALA A 262 -24.93 -6.11 45.64
C ALA A 262 -23.62 -6.42 46.35
N ALA A 263 -23.41 -7.68 46.76
CA ALA A 263 -22.18 -8.15 47.40
C ALA A 263 -21.02 -8.31 46.41
N ASN A 264 -21.32 -8.59 45.14
CA ASN A 264 -20.32 -8.88 44.11
C ASN A 264 -20.56 -8.03 42.84
N PRO A 265 -20.34 -6.70 42.90
CA PRO A 265 -20.64 -5.79 41.82
C PRO A 265 -19.74 -5.97 40.57
N GLU A 266 -18.52 -6.49 40.73
CA GLU A 266 -17.53 -6.68 39.68
C GLU A 266 -17.70 -8.00 38.93
N LEU A 267 -18.39 -9.01 39.49
CA LEU A 267 -18.52 -10.30 38.84
C LEU A 267 -19.36 -10.23 37.56
N THR A 268 -18.93 -10.94 36.53
CA THR A 268 -19.71 -11.17 35.33
C THR A 268 -20.99 -11.98 35.65
N LEU A 269 -21.99 -11.95 34.75
CA LEU A 269 -23.19 -12.77 34.94
C LEU A 269 -22.91 -14.27 35.01
N SER A 270 -21.84 -14.74 34.42
CA SER A 270 -21.47 -16.16 34.43
C SER A 270 -20.87 -16.53 35.79
N GLU A 271 -19.92 -15.75 36.28
CA GLU A 271 -19.31 -15.92 37.61
C GLU A 271 -20.36 -15.75 38.71
N LEU A 272 -21.19 -14.71 38.62
CA LEU A 272 -22.25 -14.50 39.62
C LEU A 272 -23.29 -15.63 39.62
N ALA A 273 -23.50 -16.33 38.50
CA ALA A 273 -24.41 -17.47 38.45
C ALA A 273 -23.86 -18.70 39.16
N GLU A 274 -22.55 -18.83 39.27
CA GLU A 274 -21.85 -19.91 39.99
C GLU A 274 -21.87 -19.70 41.51
N GLU A 275 -22.06 -18.45 42.01
CA GLU A 275 -22.14 -18.12 43.42
C GLU A 275 -23.46 -18.53 44.09
N PHE A 276 -24.44 -19.04 43.31
CA PHE A 276 -25.66 -19.56 43.86
C PHE A 276 -25.51 -21.01 44.32
N ASP A 277 -26.21 -21.38 45.40
CA ASP A 277 -26.30 -22.75 45.89
C ASP A 277 -27.78 -23.24 45.81
N PRO A 278 -28.11 -24.17 44.93
CA PRO A 278 -27.28 -24.67 43.81
C PRO A 278 -27.05 -23.65 42.71
N PRO A 279 -25.94 -23.74 41.92
CA PRO A 279 -25.62 -22.83 40.83
C PRO A 279 -26.77 -22.69 39.81
N VAL A 280 -26.97 -21.48 39.27
CA VAL A 280 -28.01 -21.20 38.28
C VAL A 280 -27.39 -20.93 36.89
N THR A 281 -28.18 -21.05 35.83
CA THR A 281 -27.71 -20.70 34.50
C THR A 281 -27.64 -19.17 34.32
N LYS A 282 -26.69 -18.70 33.54
CA LYS A 282 -26.58 -17.27 33.16
C LYS A 282 -27.90 -16.68 32.65
N SER A 283 -28.65 -17.46 31.85
CA SER A 283 -29.97 -17.05 31.33
C SER A 283 -31.00 -16.86 32.44
N CYS A 284 -31.03 -17.77 33.40
CA CYS A 284 -31.91 -17.65 34.57
C CYS A 284 -31.58 -16.40 35.39
N LEU A 285 -30.29 -16.18 35.68
CA LEU A 285 -29.81 -15.01 36.39
C LEU A 285 -30.17 -13.71 35.68
N ASN A 286 -29.92 -13.65 34.37
CA ASN A 286 -30.25 -12.48 33.56
C ASN A 286 -31.76 -12.17 33.57
N HIS A 287 -32.60 -13.19 33.51
CA HIS A 287 -34.05 -13.02 33.61
C HIS A 287 -34.46 -12.43 34.97
N ARG A 288 -33.86 -12.93 36.08
CA ARG A 288 -34.16 -12.41 37.45
C ARG A 288 -33.72 -10.95 37.59
N LEU A 289 -32.54 -10.58 37.12
CA LEU A 289 -32.03 -9.21 37.15
C LEU A 289 -32.88 -8.26 36.30
N ARG A 290 -33.28 -8.68 35.08
CA ARG A 290 -34.22 -7.91 34.26
C ARG A 290 -35.53 -7.63 34.97
N LYS A 291 -36.08 -8.62 35.66
CA LYS A 291 -37.33 -8.45 36.44
C LYS A 291 -37.16 -7.44 37.55
N LEU A 292 -36.01 -7.43 38.26
CA LEU A 292 -35.72 -6.40 39.28
C LEU A 292 -35.60 -5.00 38.62
N MET A 293 -34.95 -4.88 37.47
CA MET A 293 -34.86 -3.62 36.74
C MET A 293 -36.23 -3.12 36.26
N GLU A 294 -37.09 -4.01 35.77
CA GLU A 294 -38.49 -3.66 35.39
C GLU A 294 -39.33 -3.16 36.57
N LEU A 295 -39.23 -3.82 37.72
CA LEU A 295 -39.88 -3.40 38.93
C LEU A 295 -39.43 -2.01 39.41
N SER A 296 -38.16 -1.70 39.29
CA SER A 296 -37.60 -0.39 39.66
C SER A 296 -37.99 0.75 38.73
N LYS A 297 -38.38 0.47 37.49
CA LYS A 297 -38.86 1.47 36.51
C LYS A 297 -40.29 1.94 36.80
N ASN A 298 -41.04 1.19 37.56
CA ASN A 298 -42.41 1.49 37.93
C ASN A 298 -42.53 2.26 39.27
N LEU A 299 -41.38 2.68 39.81
CA LEU A 299 -41.22 3.56 40.96
C LEU A 299 -40.92 4.98 40.53
#